data_6345457052a8d306c247a50b2b1b4cd6
#
_entry.id   6345457052a8d306c247a50b2b1b4cd6
#
_cell.length_a   1.000
_cell.length_b   1.000
_cell.length_c   1.000
_cell.angle_alpha   90.00
_cell.angle_beta   90.00
_cell.angle_gamma   90.00
#
_symmetry.space_group_name_H-M   'P 1'
#
loop_
_entity.id
_entity.type
_entity.pdbx_description
1 polymer ?
#
loop_
_entity_poly.entity_id
_entity_poly.type
_entity_poly.pdbx_seq_one_letter_code
_entity_poly.pdbx_strand_id
1 'polypeptide(L)'
;SLIYENVVEGNALGYSGTNAGGHLYLYNNIWRNNMSGIVPNTLDSELNPPGRETTIVGNLVIDNNNYEAPTNRFGVVAKGMGIVVPGRVGDIIEKNLVINHDRYGIVASPMLDANLYFSQHVSIVDNVVLDSGYTDLALAGPWGPGNCFENNIYQTSTPPLLEQVHNCSSMGSTNVLGRFPLQGDPSGLMMLAGFFADAQTTNLDKDRYKEYPWPKEQKNMEFYDINKPSPAINLFYIPNLEEIEVPTNLLNEDLENYYNAEKEIIMSGVPISSPTLWQLLFQLYGYLMPFVLYAAWAALAIKDIDSNNRVNGAMKYVWLGVVYLVPFFGVLVYHLAGPSAISRSMKLAAIVGGLFSYIAILVAGAVISGLV
;
A
#
# COMPACT_ATOMS: atom_id res chain seq x y z
N SER A 1 -5.32 -15.66 16.68
CA SER A 1 -6.22 -14.75 17.44
C SER A 1 -7.46 -14.44 16.63
N LEU A 2 -8.59 -14.21 17.32
CA LEU A 2 -9.88 -13.89 16.70
C LEU A 2 -10.38 -12.56 17.27
N ILE A 3 -10.80 -11.65 16.38
CA ILE A 3 -11.42 -10.36 16.73
C ILE A 3 -12.69 -10.25 15.88
N TYR A 4 -13.84 -10.32 16.52
CA TYR A 4 -15.11 -10.36 15.81
C TYR A 4 -16.25 -9.73 16.60
N GLU A 5 -17.29 -9.32 15.87
CA GLU A 5 -18.53 -8.74 16.42
C GLU A 5 -18.30 -7.52 17.33
N ASN A 6 -17.26 -6.73 17.05
CA ASN A 6 -16.99 -5.51 17.78
C ASN A 6 -17.45 -4.29 16.99
N VAL A 7 -17.78 -3.22 17.70
CA VAL A 7 -17.90 -1.87 17.17
C VAL A 7 -16.75 -1.04 17.70
N VAL A 8 -15.95 -0.50 16.80
CA VAL A 8 -14.72 0.25 17.12
C VAL A 8 -14.82 1.64 16.52
N GLU A 9 -14.83 2.66 17.39
CA GLU A 9 -15.02 4.04 16.97
C GLU A 9 -14.23 5.04 17.83
N GLY A 10 -13.91 6.21 17.26
CA GLY A 10 -13.27 7.30 17.99
C GLY A 10 -11.76 7.12 18.23
N ASN A 11 -11.09 6.23 17.54
CA ASN A 11 -9.67 5.92 17.72
C ASN A 11 -8.80 6.54 16.63
N ALA A 12 -7.50 6.70 16.89
CA ALA A 12 -6.52 7.04 15.87
C ALA A 12 -6.45 5.96 14.78
N LEU A 13 -6.37 4.71 15.20
CA LEU A 13 -6.45 3.53 14.35
C LEU A 13 -7.52 2.62 14.97
N GLY A 14 -8.52 2.26 14.21
CA GLY A 14 -9.52 1.32 14.67
C GLY A 14 -8.87 0.01 15.11
N TYR A 15 -8.02 -0.52 14.24
CA TYR A 15 -7.11 -1.62 14.54
C TYR A 15 -5.66 -1.21 14.25
N SER A 16 -4.75 -1.50 15.17
CA SER A 16 -3.31 -1.39 14.99
C SER A 16 -2.65 -2.73 15.33
N GLY A 17 -1.99 -3.34 14.36
CA GLY A 17 -1.60 -4.74 14.42
C GLY A 17 -0.12 -5.00 14.60
N THR A 18 0.59 -4.24 15.42
CA THR A 18 1.99 -4.52 15.75
C THR A 18 2.12 -5.87 16.48
N ASN A 19 3.06 -6.71 16.06
CA ASN A 19 3.22 -8.12 16.51
C ASN A 19 2.02 -9.05 16.20
N ALA A 20 1.15 -8.66 15.30
CA ALA A 20 0.06 -9.49 14.81
C ALA A 20 0.57 -10.39 13.68
N GLY A 21 1.31 -11.40 14.01
CA GLY A 21 1.83 -12.38 13.06
C GLY A 21 1.16 -13.74 13.21
N GLY A 22 0.80 -14.35 12.06
CA GLY A 22 0.28 -15.71 11.97
C GLY A 22 -1.14 -15.91 12.50
N HIS A 23 -2.07 -16.20 11.59
CA HIS A 23 -3.44 -16.61 11.91
C HIS A 23 -4.21 -15.67 12.84
N LEU A 24 -4.20 -14.37 12.50
CA LEU A 24 -5.10 -13.38 13.08
C LEU A 24 -6.30 -13.23 12.14
N TYR A 25 -7.51 -13.33 12.70
CA TYR A 25 -8.76 -13.16 11.98
C TYR A 25 -9.52 -11.96 12.55
N LEU A 26 -9.81 -10.98 11.68
CA LEU A 26 -10.64 -9.82 11.94
C LEU A 26 -11.92 -9.99 11.11
N TYR A 27 -13.03 -10.36 11.73
CA TYR A 27 -14.25 -10.66 10.96
C TYR A 27 -15.53 -10.15 11.62
N ASN A 28 -16.49 -9.76 10.79
CA ASN A 28 -17.81 -9.30 11.22
C ASN A 28 -17.76 -8.15 12.25
N ASN A 29 -16.77 -7.26 12.14
CA ASN A 29 -16.70 -6.07 13.00
C ASN A 29 -17.22 -4.83 12.25
N ILE A 30 -17.54 -3.79 13.01
CA ILE A 30 -17.84 -2.45 12.52
C ILE A 30 -16.72 -1.51 12.95
N TRP A 31 -16.04 -0.91 11.97
CA TRP A 31 -14.96 0.07 12.15
C TRP A 31 -15.42 1.39 11.59
N ARG A 32 -15.81 2.34 12.45
CA ARG A 32 -16.38 3.60 12.01
C ARG A 32 -15.89 4.79 12.81
N ASN A 33 -15.92 5.96 12.20
CA ASN A 33 -15.58 7.22 12.88
C ASN A 33 -14.24 7.18 13.63
N ASN A 34 -13.27 6.39 13.13
CA ASN A 34 -11.88 6.46 13.56
C ASN A 34 -11.12 7.42 12.64
N MET A 35 -9.88 7.77 12.95
CA MET A 35 -9.02 8.52 12.01
C MET A 35 -8.60 7.62 10.84
N SER A 36 -8.39 6.33 11.07
CA SER A 36 -8.21 5.28 10.08
C SER A 36 -8.89 3.99 10.55
N GLY A 37 -9.34 3.14 9.64
CA GLY A 37 -10.04 1.91 9.98
C GLY A 37 -9.11 0.80 10.48
N ILE A 38 -8.73 -0.13 9.63
CA ILE A 38 -7.94 -1.33 9.96
C ILE A 38 -6.51 -1.18 9.43
N VAL A 39 -5.52 -1.18 10.31
CA VAL A 39 -4.11 -0.98 9.96
C VAL A 39 -3.22 -2.03 10.62
N PRO A 40 -3.23 -3.29 10.15
CA PRO A 40 -2.19 -4.24 10.52
C PRO A 40 -0.88 -3.76 9.90
N ASN A 41 0.08 -3.40 10.71
CA ASN A 41 1.34 -2.82 10.24
C ASN A 41 2.53 -3.76 10.45
N THR A 42 3.67 -3.39 9.90
CA THR A 42 4.98 -3.99 10.14
C THR A 42 5.90 -2.93 10.69
N LEU A 43 6.56 -3.20 11.82
CA LEU A 43 7.57 -2.33 12.42
C LEU A 43 8.81 -3.13 12.82
N ASP A 44 9.96 -2.49 12.81
CA ASP A 44 11.24 -3.11 13.27
C ASP A 44 11.22 -3.50 14.73
N SER A 45 10.35 -2.90 15.54
CA SER A 45 10.15 -3.24 16.94
C SER A 45 9.41 -4.55 17.19
N GLU A 46 8.89 -5.19 16.14
CA GLU A 46 8.22 -6.49 16.24
C GLU A 46 9.24 -7.61 16.52
N LEU A 47 8.77 -8.68 17.19
CA LEU A 47 9.63 -9.84 17.46
C LEU A 47 10.05 -10.57 16.17
N ASN A 48 9.17 -10.62 15.18
CA ASN A 48 9.39 -11.34 13.92
C ASN A 48 8.83 -10.54 12.73
N PRO A 49 9.38 -9.39 12.37
CA PRO A 49 8.96 -8.67 11.19
C PRO A 49 9.36 -9.44 9.90
N PRO A 50 8.64 -9.29 8.80
CA PRO A 50 7.40 -8.53 8.66
C PRO A 50 6.18 -9.23 9.28
N GLY A 51 5.18 -8.45 9.69
CA GLY A 51 3.87 -8.95 10.07
C GLY A 51 3.20 -9.71 8.91
N ARG A 52 2.41 -10.76 9.21
CA ARG A 52 1.93 -11.68 8.17
C ARG A 52 0.65 -12.42 8.52
N GLU A 53 0.01 -12.98 7.49
CA GLU A 53 -1.07 -13.96 7.62
C GLU A 53 -2.25 -13.45 8.45
N THR A 54 -2.66 -12.21 8.23
CA THR A 54 -3.89 -11.65 8.79
C THR A 54 -5.02 -11.84 7.77
N THR A 55 -6.15 -12.35 8.23
CA THR A 55 -7.38 -12.44 7.44
C THR A 55 -8.38 -11.38 7.93
N ILE A 56 -8.78 -10.50 7.04
CA ILE A 56 -9.74 -9.41 7.27
C ILE A 56 -10.95 -9.70 6.40
N VAL A 57 -12.07 -10.15 7.00
CA VAL A 57 -13.20 -10.66 6.23
C VAL A 57 -14.54 -10.23 6.80
N GLY A 58 -15.48 -9.83 5.92
CA GLY A 58 -16.86 -9.51 6.31
C GLY A 58 -16.98 -8.33 7.28
N ASN A 59 -16.05 -7.38 7.27
CA ASN A 59 -16.14 -6.20 8.12
C ASN A 59 -16.86 -5.05 7.40
N LEU A 60 -17.61 -4.26 8.15
CA LEU A 60 -18.07 -2.94 7.74
C LEU A 60 -17.03 -1.90 8.18
N VAL A 61 -16.43 -1.23 7.22
CA VAL A 61 -15.40 -0.19 7.43
C VAL A 61 -15.91 1.09 6.81
N ILE A 62 -16.36 2.04 7.63
CA ILE A 62 -17.10 3.19 7.13
C ILE A 62 -16.72 4.48 7.86
N ASP A 63 -16.65 5.60 7.12
CA ASP A 63 -16.48 6.95 7.67
C ASP A 63 -15.27 7.09 8.61
N ASN A 64 -14.13 6.45 8.32
CA ASN A 64 -12.94 6.57 9.16
C ASN A 64 -12.13 7.82 8.79
N ASN A 65 -12.78 8.99 8.95
CA ASN A 65 -12.27 10.33 8.64
C ASN A 65 -12.26 11.24 9.87
N ASN A 66 -12.25 10.68 11.09
CA ASN A 66 -12.26 11.45 12.33
C ASN A 66 -10.87 12.03 12.66
N TYR A 67 -10.55 13.18 12.09
CA TYR A 67 -9.27 13.88 12.34
C TYR A 67 -9.16 14.49 13.72
N GLU A 68 -10.26 14.49 14.47
CA GLU A 68 -10.29 14.95 15.85
C GLU A 68 -9.90 13.84 16.85
N ALA A 69 -9.80 12.59 16.43
CA ALA A 69 -9.38 11.49 17.29
C ALA A 69 -7.98 11.72 17.87
N PRO A 70 -7.75 11.42 19.15
CA PRO A 70 -6.42 11.51 19.75
C PRO A 70 -5.45 10.61 19.02
N THR A 71 -4.34 11.14 18.53
CA THR A 71 -3.43 10.40 17.66
C THR A 71 -1.96 10.70 17.92
N ASN A 72 -1.11 9.86 17.37
CA ASN A 72 0.31 10.08 17.20
C ASN A 72 0.63 10.26 15.70
N ARG A 73 1.91 10.41 15.37
CA ARG A 73 2.33 10.63 13.98
C ARG A 73 1.99 9.47 13.05
N PHE A 74 1.99 8.24 13.52
CA PHE A 74 1.61 7.07 12.71
C PHE A 74 0.13 7.09 12.35
N GLY A 75 -0.74 7.49 13.28
CA GLY A 75 -2.15 7.68 12.99
C GLY A 75 -2.38 8.73 11.91
N VAL A 76 -1.63 9.84 11.94
CA VAL A 76 -1.72 10.88 10.90
C VAL A 76 -1.29 10.35 9.53
N VAL A 77 -0.27 9.50 9.44
CA VAL A 77 0.13 8.88 8.16
C VAL A 77 -1.02 8.12 7.54
N ALA A 78 -1.76 7.35 8.35
CA ALA A 78 -2.85 6.48 7.89
C ALA A 78 -4.24 7.19 7.88
N LYS A 79 -4.33 8.48 8.22
CA LYS A 79 -5.61 9.18 8.33
C LYS A 79 -6.45 9.11 7.04
N GLY A 80 -7.76 8.97 7.18
CA GLY A 80 -8.69 8.94 6.05
C GLY A 80 -8.57 7.68 5.18
N MET A 81 -8.12 6.57 5.74
CA MET A 81 -8.00 5.31 5.03
C MET A 81 -8.86 4.21 5.69
N GLY A 82 -9.45 3.33 4.87
CA GLY A 82 -10.28 2.24 5.35
C GLY A 82 -9.46 1.06 5.84
N ILE A 83 -8.87 0.27 4.94
CA ILE A 83 -8.01 -0.88 5.25
C ILE A 83 -6.63 -0.63 4.64
N VAL A 84 -5.61 -0.64 5.48
CA VAL A 84 -4.22 -0.41 5.05
C VAL A 84 -3.35 -1.56 5.52
N VAL A 85 -2.64 -2.21 4.59
CA VAL A 85 -1.75 -3.34 4.90
C VAL A 85 -0.30 -3.01 4.54
N PRO A 86 0.40 -2.20 5.38
CA PRO A 86 1.73 -1.71 5.07
C PRO A 86 2.82 -2.72 5.42
N GLY A 87 3.61 -3.13 4.41
CA GLY A 87 4.74 -4.03 4.56
C GLY A 87 4.37 -5.45 5.01
N ARG A 88 3.18 -5.90 4.66
CA ARG A 88 2.60 -7.17 5.13
C ARG A 88 2.85 -8.32 4.16
N VAL A 89 2.82 -9.55 4.68
CA VAL A 89 3.07 -10.76 3.88
C VAL A 89 1.93 -11.76 4.05
N GLY A 90 1.29 -12.14 2.93
CA GLY A 90 0.30 -13.21 2.92
C GLY A 90 -1.01 -12.85 3.62
N ASP A 91 -1.36 -11.57 3.69
CA ASP A 91 -2.64 -11.14 4.26
C ASP A 91 -3.78 -11.38 3.23
N ILE A 92 -4.96 -11.70 3.75
CA ILE A 92 -6.19 -11.91 2.97
C ILE A 92 -7.21 -10.85 3.39
N ILE A 93 -7.67 -10.06 2.44
CA ILE A 93 -8.71 -9.05 2.61
C ILE A 93 -9.88 -9.43 1.72
N GLU A 94 -10.96 -9.91 2.33
CA GLU A 94 -12.05 -10.57 1.59
C GLU A 94 -13.43 -10.14 2.09
N LYS A 95 -14.36 -9.95 1.16
CA LYS A 95 -15.78 -9.70 1.46
C LYS A 95 -16.04 -8.57 2.46
N ASN A 96 -15.18 -7.56 2.51
CA ASN A 96 -15.41 -6.38 3.34
C ASN A 96 -16.25 -5.36 2.58
N LEU A 97 -17.02 -4.58 3.33
CA LEU A 97 -17.73 -3.41 2.82
C LEU A 97 -17.04 -2.15 3.35
N VAL A 98 -16.41 -1.42 2.45
CA VAL A 98 -15.55 -0.27 2.75
C VAL A 98 -16.13 0.96 2.06
N ILE A 99 -16.58 1.96 2.83
CA ILE A 99 -17.31 3.10 2.29
C ILE A 99 -16.83 4.42 2.90
N ASN A 100 -16.75 5.45 2.06
CA ASN A 100 -16.53 6.85 2.43
C ASN A 100 -15.25 7.08 3.24
N HIS A 101 -14.11 7.04 2.55
CA HIS A 101 -12.80 7.35 3.11
C HIS A 101 -12.14 8.50 2.33
N ASP A 102 -11.60 9.49 3.02
CA ASP A 102 -11.02 10.68 2.37
C ASP A 102 -9.82 10.40 1.48
N ARG A 103 -9.15 9.25 1.69
CA ARG A 103 -7.96 8.86 0.91
C ARG A 103 -8.18 7.54 0.19
N TYR A 104 -7.91 6.44 0.84
CA TYR A 104 -7.97 5.10 0.25
C TYR A 104 -9.04 4.24 0.92
N GLY A 105 -9.78 3.49 0.11
CA GLY A 105 -10.62 2.45 0.62
C GLY A 105 -9.79 1.27 1.14
N ILE A 106 -9.13 0.53 0.23
CA ILE A 106 -8.21 -0.56 0.59
C ILE A 106 -6.86 -0.33 -0.10
N VAL A 107 -5.76 -0.34 0.66
CA VAL A 107 -4.41 -0.15 0.11
C VAL A 107 -3.41 -1.15 0.66
N ALA A 108 -2.70 -1.85 -0.24
CA ALA A 108 -1.47 -2.55 0.06
C ALA A 108 -0.29 -1.62 -0.23
N SER A 109 0.58 -1.38 0.75
CA SER A 109 1.67 -0.40 0.63
C SER A 109 2.98 -0.91 1.23
N PRO A 110 4.13 -0.35 0.85
CA PRO A 110 5.34 -0.59 1.61
C PRO A 110 5.24 0.06 3.00
N MET A 111 6.05 -0.42 3.92
CA MET A 111 6.29 0.19 5.23
C MET A 111 7.75 0.55 5.35
N LEU A 112 8.02 1.80 5.69
CA LEU A 112 9.36 2.29 6.00
C LEU A 112 9.44 2.62 7.49
N ASP A 113 10.26 1.86 8.19
CA ASP A 113 10.71 2.13 9.55
C ASP A 113 12.26 2.20 9.53
N ALA A 114 13.02 1.53 10.35
CA ALA A 114 14.47 1.41 10.15
C ALA A 114 14.81 0.58 8.89
N ASN A 115 13.99 -0.42 8.59
CA ASN A 115 14.04 -1.19 7.35
C ASN A 115 12.84 -0.89 6.45
N LEU A 116 12.99 -1.20 5.16
CA LEU A 116 11.91 -1.10 4.18
C LEU A 116 11.27 -2.48 3.98
N TYR A 117 9.99 -2.59 4.29
CA TYR A 117 9.19 -3.79 4.11
C TYR A 117 8.23 -3.62 2.95
N PHE A 118 8.17 -4.61 2.06
CA PHE A 118 7.26 -4.61 0.92
C PHE A 118 6.00 -5.41 1.24
N SER A 119 4.83 -4.91 0.83
CA SER A 119 3.65 -5.78 0.76
C SER A 119 3.85 -6.84 -0.30
N GLN A 120 3.63 -8.11 0.05
CA GLN A 120 3.82 -9.25 -0.85
C GLN A 120 2.86 -10.39 -0.50
N HIS A 121 2.41 -11.09 -1.52
CA HIS A 121 1.43 -12.18 -1.38
C HIS A 121 0.13 -11.76 -0.68
N VAL A 122 -0.24 -10.49 -0.78
CA VAL A 122 -1.51 -9.95 -0.26
C VAL A 122 -2.60 -10.23 -1.28
N SER A 123 -3.71 -10.79 -0.82
CA SER A 123 -4.89 -11.09 -1.63
C SER A 123 -6.04 -10.17 -1.24
N ILE A 124 -6.58 -9.39 -2.18
CA ILE A 124 -7.69 -8.47 -1.98
C ILE A 124 -8.82 -8.89 -2.94
N VAL A 125 -9.82 -9.60 -2.40
CA VAL A 125 -10.81 -10.29 -3.22
C VAL A 125 -12.22 -10.11 -2.70
N ASP A 126 -13.20 -10.08 -3.61
CA ASP A 126 -14.63 -10.06 -3.30
C ASP A 126 -15.08 -8.90 -2.38
N ASN A 127 -14.30 -7.81 -2.26
CA ASN A 127 -14.67 -6.65 -1.45
C ASN A 127 -15.58 -5.70 -2.23
N VAL A 128 -16.35 -4.91 -1.50
CA VAL A 128 -17.07 -3.75 -2.03
C VAL A 128 -16.43 -2.49 -1.45
N VAL A 129 -15.90 -1.63 -2.32
CA VAL A 129 -15.15 -0.44 -1.92
C VAL A 129 -15.68 0.75 -2.69
N LEU A 130 -16.25 1.70 -1.98
CA LEU A 130 -16.97 2.82 -2.57
C LEU A 130 -16.56 4.16 -1.94
N ASP A 131 -16.63 5.20 -2.75
CA ASP A 131 -16.56 6.60 -2.31
C ASP A 131 -15.26 6.93 -1.55
N SER A 132 -14.13 6.59 -2.15
CA SER A 132 -12.82 6.93 -1.59
C SER A 132 -12.20 8.11 -2.32
N GLY A 133 -11.73 9.12 -1.58
CA GLY A 133 -11.33 10.41 -2.14
C GLY A 133 -10.14 10.35 -3.08
N TYR A 134 -9.15 9.48 -2.84
CA TYR A 134 -8.05 9.27 -3.78
C TYR A 134 -8.32 8.09 -4.70
N THR A 135 -8.62 6.93 -4.14
CA THR A 135 -8.97 5.75 -4.90
C THR A 135 -9.51 4.65 -3.99
N ASP A 136 -10.41 3.82 -4.54
CA ASP A 136 -11.01 2.73 -3.79
C ASP A 136 -10.01 1.61 -3.54
N LEU A 137 -9.31 1.16 -4.59
CA LEU A 137 -8.29 0.12 -4.48
C LEU A 137 -6.90 0.64 -4.86
N ALA A 138 -5.90 0.31 -4.06
CA ALA A 138 -4.53 0.73 -4.34
C ALA A 138 -3.48 -0.36 -4.07
N LEU A 139 -2.49 -0.41 -4.96
CA LEU A 139 -1.21 -1.09 -4.73
C LEU A 139 -0.10 -0.04 -4.82
N ALA A 140 0.32 0.47 -3.67
CA ALA A 140 1.35 1.50 -3.59
C ALA A 140 2.76 0.90 -3.71
N GLY A 141 3.57 1.46 -4.60
CA GLY A 141 4.94 1.00 -4.82
C GLY A 141 5.96 1.58 -3.84
N PRO A 142 7.11 0.92 -3.66
CA PRO A 142 7.48 -0.37 -4.23
C PRO A 142 6.79 -1.54 -3.53
N TRP A 143 6.40 -2.56 -4.28
CA TRP A 143 5.78 -3.76 -3.73
C TRP A 143 6.63 -5.01 -3.97
N GLY A 144 6.40 -6.05 -3.16
CA GLY A 144 6.95 -7.37 -3.38
C GLY A 144 6.08 -8.23 -4.31
N PRO A 145 6.48 -9.47 -4.60
CA PRO A 145 5.75 -10.35 -5.48
C PRO A 145 4.42 -10.82 -4.88
N GLY A 146 3.54 -11.30 -5.74
CA GLY A 146 2.40 -12.10 -5.32
C GLY A 146 1.17 -11.35 -4.81
N ASN A 147 1.15 -10.01 -4.85
CA ASN A 147 -0.07 -9.25 -4.53
C ASN A 147 -1.09 -9.42 -5.65
N CYS A 148 -2.34 -9.72 -5.30
CA CYS A 148 -3.39 -9.92 -6.29
C CYS A 148 -4.74 -9.36 -5.88
N PHE A 149 -5.57 -9.04 -6.90
CA PHE A 149 -6.88 -8.44 -6.78
C PHE A 149 -7.84 -9.18 -7.69
N GLU A 150 -9.05 -9.52 -7.20
CA GLU A 150 -10.03 -10.24 -8.00
C GLU A 150 -11.46 -10.02 -7.48
N ASN A 151 -12.41 -9.87 -8.38
CA ASN A 151 -13.84 -9.78 -8.11
C ASN A 151 -14.26 -8.66 -7.16
N ASN A 152 -13.47 -7.61 -6.98
CA ASN A 152 -13.89 -6.49 -6.15
C ASN A 152 -14.86 -5.58 -6.90
N ILE A 153 -15.81 -5.00 -6.17
CA ILE A 153 -16.71 -3.95 -6.69
C ILE A 153 -16.14 -2.61 -6.25
N TYR A 154 -15.67 -1.81 -7.20
CA TYR A 154 -15.03 -0.52 -6.96
C TYR A 154 -15.14 0.39 -8.18
N GLN A 155 -14.94 1.69 -8.01
CA GLN A 155 -14.97 2.68 -9.10
C GLN A 155 -13.56 3.04 -9.59
N THR A 156 -12.64 3.19 -8.67
CA THR A 156 -11.31 3.72 -8.95
C THR A 156 -10.21 2.81 -8.44
N SER A 157 -9.10 2.72 -9.18
CA SER A 157 -7.91 2.00 -8.72
C SER A 157 -6.60 2.70 -9.08
N THR A 158 -5.57 2.48 -8.27
CA THR A 158 -4.21 2.89 -8.57
C THR A 158 -3.22 1.74 -8.33
N PRO A 159 -2.43 1.32 -9.36
CA PRO A 159 -2.51 1.76 -10.75
C PRO A 159 -3.87 1.45 -11.40
N PRO A 160 -4.24 2.13 -12.50
CA PRO A 160 -5.42 1.76 -13.27
C PRO A 160 -5.33 0.35 -13.79
N LEU A 161 -6.49 -0.28 -13.98
CA LEU A 161 -6.58 -1.68 -14.42
C LEU A 161 -5.90 -2.65 -13.44
N LEU A 162 -5.97 -2.32 -12.15
CA LEU A 162 -5.28 -3.05 -11.08
C LEU A 162 -5.62 -4.55 -11.11
N GLU A 163 -6.89 -4.91 -11.18
CA GLU A 163 -7.34 -6.30 -11.24
C GLU A 163 -6.93 -7.02 -12.52
N GLN A 164 -6.86 -6.32 -13.66
CA GLN A 164 -6.44 -6.93 -14.92
C GLN A 164 -4.94 -7.25 -14.90
N VAL A 165 -4.14 -6.38 -14.28
CA VAL A 165 -2.68 -6.52 -14.23
C VAL A 165 -2.24 -7.45 -13.10
N HIS A 166 -2.93 -7.40 -11.97
CA HIS A 166 -2.62 -8.16 -10.75
C HIS A 166 -3.74 -9.14 -10.38
N ASN A 167 -4.35 -9.79 -11.37
CA ASN A 167 -5.41 -10.77 -11.14
C ASN A 167 -4.88 -12.03 -10.42
N CYS A 168 -5.63 -12.53 -9.41
CA CYS A 168 -5.21 -13.67 -8.60
C CYS A 168 -5.09 -14.97 -9.41
N SER A 169 -5.98 -15.20 -10.37
CA SER A 169 -5.97 -16.40 -11.20
C SER A 169 -4.82 -16.41 -12.21
N SER A 170 -4.29 -15.25 -12.62
CA SER A 170 -3.17 -15.15 -13.58
C SER A 170 -1.78 -15.23 -12.93
N MET A 171 -1.68 -15.19 -11.63
CA MET A 171 -0.42 -15.11 -10.87
C MET A 171 0.51 -16.32 -11.05
N GLY A 172 0.00 -17.43 -11.58
CA GLY A 172 0.78 -18.65 -11.78
C GLY A 172 1.70 -18.67 -13.00
N SER A 173 1.48 -17.85 -14.03
CA SER A 173 2.11 -18.12 -15.33
C SER A 173 2.89 -16.99 -16.01
N THR A 174 2.61 -15.72 -15.82
CA THR A 174 3.16 -14.70 -16.73
C THR A 174 3.62 -13.37 -16.12
N ASN A 175 3.45 -13.11 -14.85
CA ASN A 175 3.77 -11.78 -14.29
C ASN A 175 5.29 -11.62 -14.04
N VAL A 176 6.08 -11.66 -15.13
CA VAL A 176 7.52 -11.32 -15.09
C VAL A 176 7.73 -9.90 -14.54
N LEU A 177 6.78 -9.01 -14.79
CA LEU A 177 6.83 -7.62 -14.34
C LEU A 177 6.60 -7.48 -12.83
N GLY A 178 5.75 -8.30 -12.21
CA GLY A 178 5.52 -8.29 -10.75
C GLY A 178 6.66 -8.86 -9.90
N ARG A 179 7.73 -9.35 -10.52
CA ARG A 179 8.88 -9.94 -9.81
C ARG A 179 10.01 -8.96 -9.50
N PHE A 180 9.96 -7.74 -9.99
CA PHE A 180 11.01 -6.77 -9.75
C PHE A 180 10.58 -5.80 -8.63
N PRO A 181 11.27 -5.79 -7.47
CA PRO A 181 10.87 -5.01 -6.28
C PRO A 181 10.94 -3.49 -6.43
N LEU A 182 11.31 -2.98 -7.58
CA LEU A 182 11.35 -1.53 -7.89
C LEU A 182 10.29 -1.12 -8.91
N GLN A 183 9.42 -2.03 -9.31
CA GLN A 183 8.30 -1.72 -10.18
C GLN A 183 7.10 -1.37 -9.31
N GLY A 184 6.88 -0.14 -9.14
CA GLY A 184 5.72 0.40 -8.51
C GLY A 184 5.30 1.64 -9.26
N ASP A 185 4.04 1.96 -9.15
CA ASP A 185 3.58 3.28 -9.50
C ASP A 185 4.41 4.29 -8.69
N PRO A 186 5.25 5.11 -9.32
CA PRO A 186 6.06 6.08 -8.59
C PRO A 186 5.19 7.10 -7.83
N SER A 187 3.92 7.24 -8.20
CA SER A 187 2.95 8.01 -7.42
C SER A 187 2.77 7.44 -6.01
N GLY A 188 2.84 6.12 -5.82
CA GLY A 188 2.75 5.49 -4.51
C GLY A 188 3.85 5.93 -3.55
N LEU A 189 5.11 6.02 -4.01
CA LEU A 189 6.21 6.57 -3.20
C LEU A 189 6.03 8.04 -2.89
N MET A 190 5.54 8.82 -3.85
CA MET A 190 5.30 10.24 -3.66
C MET A 190 4.15 10.49 -2.69
N MET A 191 3.07 9.72 -2.79
CA MET A 191 1.97 9.77 -1.84
C MET A 191 2.44 9.39 -0.44
N LEU A 192 3.21 8.32 -0.30
CA LEU A 192 3.79 7.91 0.99
C LEU A 192 4.67 9.02 1.57
N ALA A 193 5.55 9.62 0.77
CA ALA A 193 6.36 10.76 1.18
C ALA A 193 5.50 11.97 1.59
N GLY A 194 4.42 12.24 0.87
CA GLY A 194 3.43 13.26 1.20
C GLY A 194 2.75 13.00 2.54
N PHE A 195 2.35 11.77 2.82
CA PHE A 195 1.74 11.40 4.09
C PHE A 195 2.71 11.53 5.26
N PHE A 196 3.97 11.16 5.07
CA PHE A 196 5.01 11.37 6.07
C PHE A 196 5.30 12.86 6.30
N ALA A 197 5.34 13.68 5.26
CA ALA A 197 5.51 15.13 5.37
C ALA A 197 4.33 15.77 6.10
N ASP A 198 3.10 15.39 5.77
CA ASP A 198 1.88 15.84 6.45
C ASP A 198 1.91 15.44 7.93
N ALA A 199 2.28 14.23 8.27
CA ALA A 199 2.43 13.77 9.65
C ALA A 199 3.52 14.55 10.41
N GLN A 200 4.61 14.96 9.76
CA GLN A 200 5.65 15.77 10.40
C GLN A 200 5.24 17.22 10.62
N THR A 201 4.43 17.78 9.74
CA THR A 201 3.96 19.17 9.80
C THR A 201 2.69 19.35 10.63
N THR A 202 1.91 18.27 10.83
CA THR A 202 0.70 18.32 11.64
C THR A 202 1.04 18.65 13.10
N ASN A 203 0.39 19.67 13.63
CA ASN A 203 0.51 20.03 15.03
C ASN A 203 -0.32 19.05 15.87
N LEU A 204 0.36 18.14 16.57
CA LEU A 204 -0.28 17.16 17.43
C LEU A 204 -0.44 17.72 18.85
N ASP A 205 -1.67 17.88 19.28
CA ASP A 205 -1.96 18.13 20.69
C ASP A 205 -1.78 16.85 21.49
N LYS A 206 -0.70 16.79 22.26
CA LYS A 206 -0.35 15.62 23.08
C LYS A 206 -1.32 15.37 24.22
N ASP A 207 -2.08 16.39 24.61
CA ASP A 207 -3.01 16.32 25.74
C ASP A 207 -4.47 16.11 25.29
N ARG A 208 -4.72 16.09 23.99
CA ARG A 208 -6.06 15.95 23.40
C ARG A 208 -6.81 14.71 23.91
N TYR A 209 -6.08 13.61 24.18
CA TYR A 209 -6.72 12.41 24.75
C TYR A 209 -7.42 12.68 26.10
N LYS A 210 -7.03 13.72 26.85
CA LYS A 210 -7.65 14.11 28.12
C LYS A 210 -9.00 14.79 27.93
N GLU A 211 -9.19 15.42 26.77
CA GLU A 211 -10.43 16.11 26.40
C GLU A 211 -11.40 15.19 25.67
N TYR A 212 -10.90 14.09 25.12
CA TYR A 212 -11.71 13.12 24.42
C TYR A 212 -12.58 12.36 25.42
N PRO A 213 -13.90 12.28 25.18
CA PRO A 213 -14.78 11.66 26.15
C PRO A 213 -14.40 10.18 26.34
N TRP A 214 -13.99 9.86 27.55
CA TRP A 214 -13.83 8.46 27.94
C TRP A 214 -15.14 7.72 27.71
N PRO A 215 -15.11 6.48 27.19
CA PRO A 215 -16.31 5.68 27.09
C PRO A 215 -16.99 5.65 28.47
N LYS A 216 -18.27 5.99 28.50
CA LYS A 216 -19.09 5.81 29.70
C LYS A 216 -18.86 4.40 30.20
N GLU A 217 -18.74 4.25 31.51
CA GLU A 217 -18.41 3.02 32.23
C GLU A 217 -18.65 1.77 31.41
N GLN A 218 -17.57 1.12 30.99
CA GLN A 218 -17.70 -0.22 30.41
C GLN A 218 -18.41 -1.04 31.48
N LYS A 219 -19.59 -1.55 31.15
CA LYS A 219 -20.23 -2.58 31.99
C LYS A 219 -19.16 -3.60 32.28
N ASN A 220 -18.89 -3.87 33.56
CA ASN A 220 -17.99 -4.95 33.97
C ASN A 220 -18.30 -6.14 33.08
N MET A 221 -17.31 -6.65 32.38
CA MET A 221 -17.51 -7.89 31.63
C MET A 221 -18.01 -8.91 32.62
N GLU A 222 -19.25 -9.36 32.48
CA GLU A 222 -19.91 -10.30 33.41
C GLU A 222 -19.09 -11.57 33.63
N PHE A 223 -18.06 -11.80 32.83
CA PHE A 223 -17.23 -13.00 32.82
C PHE A 223 -15.78 -12.76 33.22
N TYR A 224 -15.37 -11.55 33.54
CA TYR A 224 -14.00 -11.27 33.99
C TYR A 224 -13.92 -11.44 35.52
N ASP A 225 -13.68 -12.65 35.94
CA ASP A 225 -13.24 -12.96 37.31
C ASP A 225 -11.74 -13.30 37.28
N ILE A 226 -10.91 -12.42 37.82
CA ILE A 226 -9.45 -12.60 37.87
C ILE A 226 -9.02 -13.89 38.52
N ASN A 227 -9.91 -14.49 39.34
CA ASN A 227 -9.67 -15.73 40.04
C ASN A 227 -10.19 -16.98 39.29
N LYS A 228 -10.89 -16.78 38.18
CA LYS A 228 -11.32 -17.87 37.31
C LYS A 228 -10.39 -17.98 36.13
N PRO A 229 -9.92 -19.20 35.79
CA PRO A 229 -9.24 -19.41 34.54
C PRO A 229 -10.18 -18.96 33.42
N SER A 230 -9.63 -18.21 32.45
CA SER A 230 -10.35 -17.89 31.21
C SER A 230 -10.98 -19.18 30.68
N PRO A 231 -12.25 -19.15 30.23
CA PRO A 231 -12.84 -20.32 29.60
C PRO A 231 -11.88 -20.81 28.52
N ALA A 232 -11.71 -22.12 28.45
CA ALA A 232 -10.84 -22.69 27.41
C ALA A 232 -11.35 -22.23 26.04
N ILE A 233 -10.68 -21.26 25.48
CA ILE A 233 -10.96 -20.83 24.11
C ILE A 233 -10.60 -22.02 23.24
N ASN A 234 -11.52 -22.46 22.40
CA ASN A 234 -11.20 -23.44 21.39
C ASN A 234 -10.23 -22.78 20.38
N LEU A 235 -8.92 -22.90 20.65
CA LEU A 235 -7.85 -22.31 19.86
C LEU A 235 -7.82 -22.82 18.41
N PHE A 236 -8.61 -23.83 18.10
CA PHE A 236 -8.73 -24.42 16.77
C PHE A 236 -10.02 -24.00 16.04
N TYR A 237 -10.84 -23.14 16.63
CA TYR A 237 -11.99 -22.60 15.92
C TYR A 237 -11.49 -21.54 14.94
N ILE A 238 -11.49 -21.88 13.68
CA ILE A 238 -11.34 -20.93 12.58
C ILE A 238 -12.75 -20.70 12.03
N PRO A 239 -13.19 -19.45 11.84
CA PRO A 239 -14.49 -19.19 11.25
C PRO A 239 -14.58 -19.84 9.86
N ASN A 240 -15.73 -20.33 9.49
CA ASN A 240 -15.95 -20.78 8.12
C ASN A 240 -16.07 -19.54 7.23
N LEU A 241 -14.97 -19.19 6.55
CA LEU A 241 -14.89 -17.99 5.72
C LEU A 241 -15.85 -18.03 4.52
N GLU A 242 -16.24 -19.23 4.09
CA GLU A 242 -17.19 -19.38 2.97
C GLU A 242 -18.59 -18.89 3.34
N GLU A 243 -18.97 -19.01 4.61
CA GLU A 243 -20.28 -18.58 5.13
C GLU A 243 -20.34 -17.07 5.45
N ILE A 244 -19.20 -16.38 5.44
CA ILE A 244 -19.14 -14.94 5.68
C ILE A 244 -19.48 -14.23 4.37
N GLU A 245 -20.42 -13.29 4.43
CA GLU A 245 -20.84 -12.47 3.31
C GLU A 245 -20.45 -11.00 3.52
N VAL A 246 -20.51 -10.22 2.46
CA VAL A 246 -20.38 -8.76 2.55
C VAL A 246 -21.50 -8.22 3.47
N PRO A 247 -21.18 -7.44 4.52
CA PRO A 247 -22.10 -7.12 5.60
C PRO A 247 -23.11 -6.00 5.23
N THR A 248 -23.85 -6.19 4.16
CA THR A 248 -24.88 -5.24 3.71
C THR A 248 -26.05 -5.12 4.67
N ASN A 249 -26.31 -6.16 5.45
CA ASN A 249 -27.34 -6.19 6.49
C ASN A 249 -27.06 -5.23 7.67
N LEU A 250 -25.86 -4.66 7.76
CA LEU A 250 -25.48 -3.69 8.79
C LEU A 250 -25.69 -2.24 8.33
N LEU A 251 -26.08 -2.03 7.08
CA LEU A 251 -26.36 -0.70 6.54
C LEU A 251 -27.73 -0.20 7.03
N ASN A 252 -27.82 1.11 7.27
CA ASN A 252 -29.12 1.76 7.40
C ASN A 252 -29.75 1.95 6.00
N GLU A 253 -31.03 2.32 5.95
CA GLU A 253 -31.79 2.45 4.71
C GLU A 253 -31.14 3.42 3.69
N ASP A 254 -30.58 4.53 4.16
CA ASP A 254 -29.92 5.52 3.29
C ASP A 254 -28.65 4.95 2.67
N LEU A 255 -27.81 4.27 3.47
CA LEU A 255 -26.58 3.63 3.00
C LEU A 255 -26.85 2.40 2.14
N GLU A 256 -27.91 1.65 2.43
CA GLU A 256 -28.32 0.52 1.62
C GLU A 256 -28.79 0.99 0.23
N ASN A 257 -29.57 2.05 0.17
CA ASN A 257 -29.98 2.65 -1.09
C ASN A 257 -28.78 3.17 -1.90
N TYR A 258 -27.86 3.86 -1.23
CA TYR A 258 -26.61 4.31 -1.84
C TYR A 258 -25.78 3.13 -2.38
N TYR A 259 -25.53 2.12 -1.56
CA TYR A 259 -24.81 0.91 -1.95
C TYR A 259 -25.44 0.24 -3.18
N ASN A 260 -26.75 0.06 -3.18
CA ASN A 260 -27.44 -0.59 -4.28
C ASN A 260 -27.35 0.22 -5.58
N ALA A 261 -27.48 1.55 -5.50
CA ALA A 261 -27.34 2.45 -6.64
C ALA A 261 -25.92 2.39 -7.24
N GLU A 262 -24.89 2.50 -6.41
CA GLU A 262 -23.50 2.47 -6.85
C GLU A 262 -23.11 1.10 -7.42
N LYS A 263 -23.54 0.03 -6.76
CA LYS A 263 -23.32 -1.34 -7.25
C LYS A 263 -23.95 -1.56 -8.63
N GLU A 264 -25.18 -1.08 -8.85
CA GLU A 264 -25.85 -1.18 -10.14
C GLU A 264 -25.08 -0.42 -11.23
N ILE A 265 -24.61 0.78 -10.93
CA ILE A 265 -23.80 1.59 -11.86
C ILE A 265 -22.51 0.86 -12.23
N ILE A 266 -21.76 0.36 -11.25
CA ILE A 266 -20.50 -0.35 -11.48
C ILE A 266 -20.75 -1.63 -12.29
N MET A 267 -21.74 -2.42 -11.92
CA MET A 267 -22.08 -3.68 -12.61
C MET A 267 -22.65 -3.49 -14.00
N SER A 268 -23.23 -2.32 -14.29
CA SER A 268 -23.72 -2.00 -15.65
C SER A 268 -22.58 -1.81 -16.66
N GLY A 269 -21.34 -1.83 -16.22
CA GLY A 269 -20.15 -1.66 -17.04
C GLY A 269 -20.02 -0.26 -17.64
N VAL A 270 -20.75 0.71 -17.11
CA VAL A 270 -20.51 2.13 -17.44
C VAL A 270 -19.14 2.48 -16.83
N PRO A 271 -18.14 2.80 -17.63
CA PRO A 271 -16.83 3.17 -17.08
C PRO A 271 -16.98 4.47 -16.30
N ILE A 272 -16.93 4.39 -14.97
CA ILE A 272 -17.15 5.52 -14.07
C ILE A 272 -15.99 6.51 -14.14
N SER A 273 -14.81 6.04 -14.50
CA SER A 273 -13.73 6.87 -15.03
C SER A 273 -12.74 5.99 -15.77
N SER A 274 -12.85 5.95 -17.09
CA SER A 274 -11.68 5.50 -17.84
C SER A 274 -10.54 6.48 -17.54
N PRO A 275 -9.34 6.01 -17.19
CA PRO A 275 -8.21 6.90 -16.96
C PRO A 275 -8.05 7.79 -18.19
N THR A 276 -7.88 9.07 -17.98
CA THR A 276 -7.67 10.00 -19.10
C THR A 276 -6.40 9.59 -19.86
N LEU A 277 -6.33 9.91 -21.14
CA LEU A 277 -5.12 9.67 -21.92
C LEU A 277 -3.87 10.19 -21.22
N TRP A 278 -3.97 11.32 -20.51
CA TRP A 278 -2.87 11.90 -19.75
C TRP A 278 -2.46 11.07 -18.55
N GLN A 279 -3.40 10.50 -17.82
CA GLN A 279 -3.12 9.57 -16.70
C GLN A 279 -2.42 8.31 -17.20
N LEU A 280 -2.89 7.72 -18.32
CA LEU A 280 -2.25 6.57 -18.94
C LEU A 280 -0.83 6.88 -19.43
N LEU A 281 -0.64 8.02 -20.10
CA LEU A 281 0.68 8.46 -20.59
C LEU A 281 1.64 8.74 -19.42
N PHE A 282 1.15 9.35 -18.36
CA PHE A 282 1.92 9.63 -17.17
C PHE A 282 2.40 8.36 -16.47
N GLN A 283 1.52 7.40 -16.33
CA GLN A 283 1.87 6.09 -15.77
C GLN A 283 2.86 5.34 -16.66
N LEU A 284 2.60 5.31 -17.96
CA LEU A 284 3.54 4.71 -18.92
C LEU A 284 4.92 5.37 -18.83
N TYR A 285 4.98 6.69 -18.68
CA TYR A 285 6.22 7.41 -18.42
C TYR A 285 6.90 6.95 -17.15
N GLY A 286 6.17 6.85 -16.04
CA GLY A 286 6.68 6.36 -14.75
C GLY A 286 7.30 4.96 -14.86
N TYR A 287 6.66 4.07 -15.61
CA TYR A 287 7.15 2.70 -15.80
C TYR A 287 8.35 2.61 -16.76
N LEU A 288 8.33 3.34 -17.87
CA LEU A 288 9.33 3.19 -18.93
C LEU A 288 10.61 4.00 -18.70
N MET A 289 10.49 5.19 -18.11
CA MET A 289 11.64 6.10 -18.00
C MET A 289 12.81 5.58 -17.17
N PRO A 290 12.63 4.85 -16.07
CA PRO A 290 13.75 4.21 -15.37
C PRO A 290 14.56 3.28 -16.29
N PHE A 291 13.88 2.51 -17.14
CA PHE A 291 14.54 1.62 -18.10
C PHE A 291 15.24 2.40 -19.22
N VAL A 292 14.65 3.48 -19.70
CA VAL A 292 15.26 4.36 -20.71
C VAL A 292 16.51 5.02 -20.14
N LEU A 293 16.46 5.53 -18.91
CA LEU A 293 17.63 6.10 -18.23
C LEU A 293 18.72 5.06 -18.01
N TYR A 294 18.33 3.86 -17.54
CA TYR A 294 19.27 2.76 -17.40
C TYR A 294 19.92 2.39 -18.72
N ALA A 295 19.15 2.22 -19.79
CA ALA A 295 19.68 1.88 -21.11
C ALA A 295 20.64 2.95 -21.63
N ALA A 296 20.33 4.23 -21.46
CA ALA A 296 21.21 5.34 -21.85
C ALA A 296 22.51 5.35 -21.04
N TRP A 297 22.43 5.18 -19.72
CA TRP A 297 23.61 5.14 -18.86
C TRP A 297 24.45 3.87 -19.08
N ALA A 298 23.81 2.73 -19.34
CA ALA A 298 24.50 1.48 -19.68
C ALA A 298 25.22 1.59 -21.03
N ALA A 299 24.59 2.16 -22.04
CA ALA A 299 25.21 2.38 -23.34
C ALA A 299 26.45 3.28 -23.23
N LEU A 300 26.37 4.35 -22.44
CA LEU A 300 27.51 5.22 -22.15
C LEU A 300 28.64 4.48 -21.42
N ALA A 301 28.29 3.66 -20.42
CA ALA A 301 29.24 2.86 -19.67
C ALA A 301 29.93 1.82 -20.58
N ILE A 302 29.18 1.10 -21.38
CA ILE A 302 29.69 0.07 -22.30
C ILE A 302 30.66 0.71 -23.32
N LYS A 303 30.24 1.83 -23.93
CA LYS A 303 31.09 2.58 -24.86
C LYS A 303 32.37 3.06 -24.20
N ASP A 304 32.29 3.57 -22.98
CA ASP A 304 33.44 4.01 -22.21
C ASP A 304 34.37 2.83 -21.84
N ILE A 305 33.82 1.71 -21.37
CA ILE A 305 34.59 0.48 -21.09
C ILE A 305 35.30 -0.03 -22.34
N ASP A 306 34.65 0.04 -23.50
CA ASP A 306 35.20 -0.46 -24.77
C ASP A 306 36.33 0.41 -25.29
N SER A 307 36.22 1.72 -25.19
CA SER A 307 37.16 2.70 -25.70
C SER A 307 38.24 3.13 -24.71
N ASN A 308 38.16 2.77 -23.46
CA ASN A 308 39.02 3.26 -22.40
C ASN A 308 40.26 2.40 -22.20
N ASN A 309 41.43 2.93 -22.58
CA ASN A 309 42.71 2.27 -22.43
C ASN A 309 43.12 1.95 -21.00
N ARG A 310 42.43 2.48 -19.99
CA ARG A 310 42.67 2.16 -18.58
C ARG A 310 41.99 0.86 -18.13
N VAL A 311 41.09 0.32 -18.96
CA VAL A 311 40.31 -0.87 -18.68
C VAL A 311 40.70 -1.96 -19.67
N ASN A 312 41.75 -2.73 -19.34
CA ASN A 312 42.31 -3.74 -20.24
C ASN A 312 42.16 -5.16 -19.69
N GLY A 313 42.16 -6.15 -20.58
CA GLY A 313 42.17 -7.56 -20.25
C GLY A 313 40.92 -8.01 -19.46
N ALA A 314 41.13 -8.82 -18.42
CA ALA A 314 40.04 -9.39 -17.61
C ALA A 314 39.16 -8.32 -16.94
N MET A 315 39.72 -7.16 -16.59
CA MET A 315 38.99 -6.08 -15.94
C MET A 315 37.87 -5.51 -16.82
N LYS A 316 38.05 -5.52 -18.14
CA LYS A 316 37.00 -5.14 -19.10
C LYS A 316 35.77 -6.01 -18.97
N TYR A 317 35.96 -7.32 -18.90
CA TYR A 317 34.85 -8.27 -18.76
C TYR A 317 34.20 -8.21 -17.38
N VAL A 318 34.96 -7.93 -16.33
CA VAL A 318 34.42 -7.71 -14.98
C VAL A 318 33.47 -6.51 -14.98
N TRP A 319 33.86 -5.37 -15.52
CA TRP A 319 33.01 -4.17 -15.58
C TRP A 319 31.80 -4.35 -16.49
N LEU A 320 31.96 -5.03 -17.63
CA LEU A 320 30.81 -5.38 -18.46
C LEU A 320 29.83 -6.28 -17.70
N GLY A 321 30.35 -7.28 -16.95
CA GLY A 321 29.53 -8.11 -16.09
C GLY A 321 28.77 -7.31 -15.02
N VAL A 322 29.45 -6.37 -14.34
CA VAL A 322 28.83 -5.50 -13.34
C VAL A 322 27.71 -4.66 -13.96
N VAL A 323 27.93 -4.07 -15.13
CA VAL A 323 26.91 -3.25 -15.83
C VAL A 323 25.70 -4.06 -16.27
N TYR A 324 25.91 -5.29 -16.76
CA TYR A 324 24.82 -6.12 -17.27
C TYR A 324 24.09 -6.92 -16.20
N LEU A 325 24.82 -7.47 -15.23
CA LEU A 325 24.25 -8.39 -14.23
C LEU A 325 23.68 -7.68 -12.99
N VAL A 326 24.08 -6.40 -12.77
CA VAL A 326 23.55 -5.58 -11.69
C VAL A 326 22.91 -4.32 -12.27
N PRO A 327 21.71 -4.42 -12.85
CA PRO A 327 21.03 -3.30 -13.47
C PRO A 327 20.93 -2.09 -12.53
N PHE A 328 20.96 -0.89 -13.07
CA PHE A 328 20.99 0.40 -12.37
C PHE A 328 22.21 0.62 -11.48
N PHE A 329 22.40 -0.20 -10.43
CA PHE A 329 23.50 -0.05 -9.49
C PHE A 329 24.85 -0.29 -10.13
N GLY A 330 25.00 -1.30 -10.98
CA GLY A 330 26.25 -1.60 -11.67
C GLY A 330 26.71 -0.43 -12.55
N VAL A 331 25.78 0.18 -13.27
CA VAL A 331 26.05 1.36 -14.09
C VAL A 331 26.46 2.57 -13.23
N LEU A 332 25.74 2.79 -12.13
CA LEU A 332 26.07 3.89 -11.20
C LEU A 332 27.44 3.67 -10.55
N VAL A 333 27.74 2.47 -10.09
CA VAL A 333 29.06 2.13 -9.50
C VAL A 333 30.18 2.34 -10.54
N TYR A 334 29.97 1.91 -11.79
CA TYR A 334 30.94 2.16 -12.83
C TYR A 334 31.20 3.67 -13.06
N HIS A 335 30.15 4.46 -13.18
CA HIS A 335 30.28 5.89 -13.42
C HIS A 335 30.86 6.66 -12.22
N LEU A 336 30.53 6.29 -10.99
CA LEU A 336 30.95 7.01 -9.79
C LEU A 336 32.32 6.56 -9.28
N ALA A 337 32.58 5.25 -9.27
CA ALA A 337 33.77 4.65 -8.68
C ALA A 337 34.68 3.91 -9.68
N GLY A 338 34.19 3.61 -10.87
CA GLY A 338 34.93 2.89 -11.89
C GLY A 338 35.98 3.74 -12.61
N PRO A 339 36.89 3.10 -13.36
CA PRO A 339 38.01 3.75 -14.08
C PRO A 339 37.57 4.48 -15.34
N SER A 340 36.41 5.11 -15.33
CA SER A 340 35.79 5.78 -16.47
C SER A 340 36.61 6.96 -16.99
N ALA A 341 36.74 7.10 -18.30
CA ALA A 341 37.40 8.22 -18.96
C ALA A 341 36.49 9.45 -19.13
N ILE A 342 35.16 9.27 -18.93
CA ILE A 342 34.18 10.37 -19.02
C ILE A 342 34.46 11.39 -17.90
N SER A 343 34.38 12.67 -18.22
CA SER A 343 34.58 13.74 -17.23
C SER A 343 33.57 13.69 -16.09
N ARG A 344 33.99 14.05 -14.89
CA ARG A 344 33.11 14.05 -13.71
C ARG A 344 31.88 14.94 -13.89
N SER A 345 32.04 16.09 -14.53
CA SER A 345 30.93 17.00 -14.80
C SER A 345 29.90 16.39 -15.75
N MET A 346 30.34 15.68 -16.79
CA MET A 346 29.43 15.03 -17.75
C MET A 346 28.69 13.84 -17.08
N LYS A 347 29.34 13.05 -16.23
CA LYS A 347 28.70 11.97 -15.48
C LYS A 347 27.65 12.51 -14.51
N LEU A 348 28.00 13.54 -13.74
CA LEU A 348 27.06 14.19 -12.83
C LEU A 348 25.89 14.79 -13.59
N ALA A 349 26.15 15.48 -14.70
CA ALA A 349 25.09 16.04 -15.54
C ALA A 349 24.14 14.95 -16.07
N ALA A 350 24.68 13.81 -16.52
CA ALA A 350 23.88 12.71 -17.03
C ALA A 350 23.05 12.02 -15.92
N ILE A 351 23.67 11.72 -14.79
CA ILE A 351 23.01 11.01 -13.68
C ILE A 351 22.05 11.94 -12.94
N VAL A 352 22.55 13.07 -12.44
CA VAL A 352 21.75 14.00 -11.62
C VAL A 352 20.71 14.70 -12.49
N GLY A 353 21.09 15.14 -13.69
CA GLY A 353 20.17 15.77 -14.64
C GLY A 353 19.07 14.82 -15.10
N GLY A 354 19.41 13.55 -15.40
CA GLY A 354 18.44 12.53 -15.76
C GLY A 354 17.45 12.22 -14.65
N LEU A 355 17.95 12.01 -13.43
CA LEU A 355 17.11 11.77 -12.24
C LEU A 355 16.25 12.99 -11.90
N PHE A 356 16.83 14.19 -11.95
CA PHE A 356 16.09 15.42 -11.69
C PHE A 356 14.96 15.62 -12.71
N SER A 357 15.24 15.43 -13.99
CA SER A 357 14.21 15.55 -15.04
C SER A 357 13.11 14.51 -14.87
N TYR A 358 13.48 13.28 -14.53
CA TYR A 358 12.51 12.21 -14.24
C TYR A 358 11.59 12.60 -13.09
N ILE A 359 12.15 12.97 -11.94
CA ILE A 359 11.40 13.38 -10.75
C ILE A 359 10.54 14.63 -11.02
N ALA A 360 11.10 15.64 -11.71
CA ALA A 360 10.36 16.87 -12.01
C ALA A 360 9.11 16.61 -12.87
N ILE A 361 9.21 15.72 -13.86
CA ILE A 361 8.08 15.34 -14.70
C ILE A 361 7.05 14.52 -13.90
N LEU A 362 7.49 13.63 -13.00
CA LEU A 362 6.59 12.90 -12.12
C LEU A 362 5.81 13.84 -11.20
N VAL A 363 6.49 14.80 -10.57
CA VAL A 363 5.85 15.81 -9.72
C VAL A 363 4.85 16.64 -10.51
N ALA A 364 5.27 17.16 -11.68
CA ALA A 364 4.38 17.95 -12.53
C ALA A 364 3.15 17.13 -12.98
N GLY A 365 3.35 15.87 -13.35
CA GLY A 365 2.27 14.98 -13.75
C GLY A 365 1.30 14.67 -12.60
N ALA A 366 1.80 14.42 -11.39
CA ALA A 366 0.97 14.20 -10.21
C ALA A 366 0.11 15.44 -9.89
N VAL A 367 0.68 16.63 -9.94
CA VAL A 367 -0.05 17.89 -9.74
C VAL A 367 -1.11 18.10 -10.83
N ILE A 368 -0.78 17.85 -12.09
CA ILE A 368 -1.73 18.05 -13.22
C ILE A 368 -2.86 17.01 -13.18
N SER A 369 -2.58 15.79 -12.74
CA SER A 369 -3.59 14.73 -12.64
C SER A 369 -4.47 14.84 -11.40
N GLY A 370 -4.21 15.81 -10.50
CA GLY A 370 -4.98 15.96 -9.25
C GLY A 370 -4.70 14.87 -8.21
N LEU A 371 -3.56 14.18 -8.31
CA LEU A 371 -3.12 13.15 -7.38
C LEU A 371 -2.37 13.70 -6.15
N VAL A 372 -2.14 15.01 -6.10
CA VAL A 372 -1.53 15.73 -4.95
C VAL A 372 -2.34 17.00 -4.68
#